data_e0fbeb23bfa34c42e3c427de2ed2f7a5
#
_entry.id   e0fbeb23bfa34c42e3c427de2ed2f7a5
#
_cell.length_a   1.000
_cell.length_b   1.000
_cell.length_c   1.000
_cell.angle_alpha   90.00
_cell.angle_beta   90.00
_cell.angle_gamma   90.00
#
_symmetry.space_group_name_H-M   'P 1'
#
loop_
_entity.id
_entity.type
_entity.pdbx_description
1 polymer ?
#
loop_
_entity_poly.entity_id
_entity_poly.type
_entity_poly.pdbx_seq_one_letter_code
_entity_poly.pdbx_strand_id
1 'polypeptide(L)'
;VRVEQVITSDNKIRYMLVDQYGEIVMPVMKFLKYKDNTGTARNTLRSYCYALKLYFEFLEQKEMSYTDVGIDELAEFVRWLQNPFQHVKVTGIHNASQKRKARSINIYLDKVYAFYDYIMRHEDYSMNLSERLKRQVSASRSSFKGFLHHTLKNKTKDIKILKLKVPKERLKVLSFDQVQTLIDACSNIRDKFLLVLLYETGMRIGEALSLHLSDVVPATKKVHIRDRGELVNGAEIKTVCSPRTLDISRELADLYRRYILEIHTDEVYTDFIFIKLTGDQKGQPLDYQSVQALFKRLEAKTEIKVTPHMLRHTNITELWKTGEMRPETLQKRAGHTHVQTTMQMYVHPTEEDIREDWEKAMKLKKEQQGES
;
A
#
# COMPACT_ATOMS: atom_id res chain seq x y z
N VAL A 1 -12.55 0.29 24.02
CA VAL A 1 -12.51 1.41 23.01
C VAL A 1 -13.03 0.97 21.65
N ARG A 2 -13.64 1.89 20.86
CA ARG A 2 -14.12 1.63 19.49
C ARG A 2 -13.75 2.79 18.55
N VAL A 3 -13.67 2.48 17.25
CA VAL A 3 -13.40 3.49 16.21
C VAL A 3 -14.74 3.97 15.66
N GLU A 4 -14.94 5.27 15.68
CA GLU A 4 -16.08 5.95 15.07
C GLU A 4 -15.64 6.68 13.81
N GLN A 5 -16.49 6.64 12.77
CA GLN A 5 -16.32 7.43 11.56
C GLN A 5 -17.16 8.69 11.67
N VAL A 6 -16.57 9.83 11.40
CA VAL A 6 -17.24 11.13 11.43
C VAL A 6 -17.08 11.87 10.12
N ILE A 7 -18.05 12.71 9.80
CA ILE A 7 -18.00 13.64 8.69
C ILE A 7 -17.73 15.02 9.28
N THR A 8 -16.66 15.66 8.83
CA THR A 8 -16.29 17.01 9.27
C THR A 8 -17.14 18.06 8.56
N SER A 9 -17.10 19.30 9.05
CA SER A 9 -17.86 20.43 8.47
C SER A 9 -17.50 20.72 7.00
N ASP A 10 -16.27 20.37 6.57
CA ASP A 10 -15.80 20.44 5.20
C ASP A 10 -16.07 19.14 4.40
N ASN A 11 -17.04 18.34 4.87
CA ASN A 11 -17.53 17.10 4.25
C ASN A 11 -16.46 16.02 4.03
N LYS A 12 -15.40 16.00 4.86
CA LYS A 12 -14.37 14.97 4.82
C LYS A 12 -14.65 13.86 5.82
N ILE A 13 -14.36 12.63 5.43
CA ILE A 13 -14.47 11.47 6.33
C ILE A 13 -13.22 11.39 7.20
N ARG A 14 -13.42 11.38 8.52
CA ARG A 14 -12.36 11.24 9.52
C ARG A 14 -12.71 10.15 10.52
N TYR A 15 -11.76 9.80 11.38
CA TYR A 15 -11.89 8.72 12.36
C TYR A 15 -11.53 9.25 13.73
N MET A 16 -12.27 8.81 14.74
CA MET A 16 -11.98 9.09 16.14
C MET A 16 -12.02 7.79 16.96
N LEU A 17 -11.33 7.79 18.08
CA LEU A 17 -11.38 6.72 19.05
C LEU A 17 -12.24 7.17 20.22
N VAL A 18 -13.23 6.34 20.57
CA VAL A 18 -14.08 6.55 21.74
C VAL A 18 -13.90 5.40 22.72
N ASP A 19 -14.02 5.69 24.00
CA ASP A 19 -13.94 4.71 25.06
C ASP A 19 -15.22 3.87 25.24
N GLN A 20 -15.28 3.06 26.27
CA GLN A 20 -16.44 2.23 26.57
C GLN A 20 -17.68 3.04 27.00
N TYR A 21 -17.51 4.27 27.44
CA TYR A 21 -18.58 5.19 27.85
C TYR A 21 -19.06 6.07 26.70
N GLY A 22 -18.42 6.02 25.54
CA GLY A 22 -18.68 6.87 24.37
C GLY A 22 -17.93 8.20 24.41
N GLU A 23 -17.04 8.40 25.37
CA GLU A 23 -16.22 9.60 25.47
C GLU A 23 -15.01 9.54 24.50
N ILE A 24 -14.65 10.69 23.96
CA ILE A 24 -13.54 10.78 23.00
C ILE A 24 -12.21 10.60 23.72
N VAL A 25 -11.38 9.70 23.22
CA VAL A 25 -9.99 9.53 23.68
C VAL A 25 -9.14 10.71 23.21
N MET A 26 -9.14 11.79 24.00
CA MET A 26 -8.60 13.10 23.65
C MET A 26 -7.14 13.08 23.14
N PRO A 27 -6.17 12.35 23.73
CA PRO A 27 -4.80 12.31 23.21
C PRO A 27 -4.73 11.74 21.80
N VAL A 28 -5.54 10.72 21.48
CA VAL A 28 -5.64 10.15 20.13
C VAL A 28 -6.29 11.13 19.15
N MET A 29 -7.35 11.82 19.57
CA MET A 29 -8.00 12.82 18.73
C MET A 29 -7.06 13.98 18.38
N LYS A 30 -6.33 14.55 19.36
CA LYS A 30 -5.33 15.60 19.13
C LYS A 30 -4.25 15.15 18.14
N PHE A 31 -3.74 13.92 18.31
CA PHE A 31 -2.75 13.33 17.41
C PHE A 31 -3.29 13.16 15.97
N LEU A 32 -4.49 12.61 15.82
CA LEU A 32 -5.09 12.42 14.49
C LEU A 32 -5.37 13.75 13.80
N LYS A 33 -5.85 14.76 14.55
CA LYS A 33 -6.03 16.13 14.04
C LYS A 33 -4.72 16.77 13.60
N TYR A 34 -3.65 16.59 14.39
CA TYR A 34 -2.31 17.04 13.99
C TYR A 34 -1.86 16.39 12.69
N LYS A 35 -2.02 15.08 12.57
CA LYS A 35 -1.68 14.34 11.35
C LYS A 35 -2.51 14.79 10.14
N ASP A 36 -3.79 15.05 10.33
CA ASP A 36 -4.66 15.56 9.27
C ASP A 36 -4.22 16.96 8.80
N ASN A 37 -3.96 17.87 9.74
CA ASN A 37 -3.46 19.21 9.44
C ASN A 37 -2.10 19.21 8.70
N THR A 38 -1.30 18.15 8.86
CA THR A 38 -0.04 17.97 8.14
C THR A 38 -0.19 17.21 6.81
N GLY A 39 -1.43 17.06 6.30
CA GLY A 39 -1.70 16.48 5.00
C GLY A 39 -1.62 14.95 4.96
N THR A 40 -1.79 14.28 6.12
CA THR A 40 -1.80 12.81 6.14
C THR A 40 -3.06 12.27 5.45
N ALA A 41 -2.88 11.38 4.48
CA ALA A 41 -3.95 10.76 3.71
C ALA A 41 -4.99 10.04 4.59
N ARG A 42 -6.28 10.13 4.22
CA ARG A 42 -7.43 9.57 4.96
C ARG A 42 -7.23 8.10 5.38
N ASN A 43 -6.78 7.25 4.45
CA ASN A 43 -6.56 5.84 4.74
C ASN A 43 -5.40 5.60 5.74
N THR A 44 -4.43 6.51 5.79
CA THR A 44 -3.36 6.48 6.79
C THR A 44 -3.89 6.91 8.15
N LEU A 45 -4.74 7.96 8.24
CA LEU A 45 -5.43 8.36 9.45
C LEU A 45 -6.29 7.21 10.01
N ARG A 46 -7.08 6.56 9.16
CA ARG A 46 -7.84 5.35 9.52
C ARG A 46 -6.93 4.29 10.12
N SER A 47 -5.82 4.01 9.46
CA SER A 47 -4.86 3.00 9.92
C SER A 47 -4.18 3.38 11.25
N TYR A 48 -3.94 4.67 11.52
CA TYR A 48 -3.49 5.15 12.85
C TYR A 48 -4.56 4.88 13.90
N CYS A 49 -5.81 5.26 13.63
CA CYS A 49 -6.91 5.08 14.57
C CYS A 49 -7.12 3.62 14.96
N TYR A 50 -7.11 2.69 13.98
CA TYR A 50 -7.24 1.25 14.26
C TYR A 50 -6.03 0.65 15.00
N ALA A 51 -4.82 1.15 14.75
CA ALA A 51 -3.65 0.70 15.49
C ALA A 51 -3.69 1.18 16.94
N LEU A 52 -4.09 2.43 17.16
CA LEU A 52 -4.25 3.00 18.50
C LEU A 52 -5.43 2.37 19.23
N LYS A 53 -6.52 1.97 18.54
CA LYS A 53 -7.56 1.16 19.13
C LYS A 53 -7.00 -0.09 19.82
N LEU A 54 -6.22 -0.89 19.10
CA LEU A 54 -5.61 -2.11 19.65
C LEU A 54 -4.67 -1.80 20.81
N TYR A 55 -3.97 -0.67 20.74
CA TYR A 55 -3.07 -0.25 21.81
C TYR A 55 -3.82 0.16 23.06
N PHE A 56 -4.88 0.96 22.94
CA PHE A 56 -5.71 1.38 24.07
C PHE A 56 -6.52 0.20 24.65
N GLU A 57 -6.94 -0.78 23.83
CA GLU A 57 -7.52 -2.04 24.34
C GLU A 57 -6.53 -2.82 25.23
N PHE A 58 -5.26 -2.87 24.85
CA PHE A 58 -4.21 -3.46 25.66
C PHE A 58 -4.02 -2.69 26.97
N LEU A 59 -3.99 -1.36 26.96
CA LEU A 59 -3.85 -0.53 28.14
C LEU A 59 -5.04 -0.68 29.10
N GLU A 60 -6.27 -0.72 28.58
CA GLU A 60 -7.48 -0.99 29.37
C GLU A 60 -7.41 -2.34 30.07
N GLN A 61 -6.97 -3.41 29.38
CA GLN A 61 -6.80 -4.74 29.98
C GLN A 61 -5.72 -4.80 31.07
N LYS A 62 -4.75 -3.88 31.01
CA LYS A 62 -3.67 -3.75 31.98
C LYS A 62 -3.98 -2.74 33.10
N GLU A 63 -5.11 -2.05 33.01
CA GLU A 63 -5.48 -0.95 33.91
C GLU A 63 -4.41 0.14 34.00
N MET A 64 -3.78 0.43 32.86
CA MET A 64 -2.64 1.36 32.75
C MET A 64 -3.00 2.61 31.95
N SER A 65 -2.43 3.76 32.40
CA SER A 65 -2.45 4.98 31.59
C SER A 65 -1.41 4.92 30.47
N TYR A 66 -1.72 5.56 29.33
CA TYR A 66 -0.74 5.75 28.25
C TYR A 66 0.49 6.57 28.69
N THR A 67 0.39 7.28 29.82
CA THR A 67 1.47 8.09 30.39
C THR A 67 2.51 7.25 31.14
N ASP A 68 2.13 6.08 31.61
CA ASP A 68 2.92 5.26 32.53
C ASP A 68 3.64 4.10 31.81
N VAL A 69 3.59 4.12 30.48
CA VAL A 69 4.15 3.07 29.62
C VAL A 69 5.64 3.22 29.45
N GLY A 70 6.40 2.16 29.71
CA GLY A 70 7.82 2.03 29.42
C GLY A 70 8.10 1.07 28.24
N ILE A 71 9.39 0.71 28.11
CA ILE A 71 9.83 -0.26 27.08
C ILE A 71 9.28 -1.64 27.34
N ASP A 72 9.19 -2.04 28.60
CA ASP A 72 8.75 -3.38 29.00
C ASP A 72 7.27 -3.59 28.67
N GLU A 73 6.44 -2.58 28.92
CA GLU A 73 5.02 -2.61 28.59
C GLU A 73 4.78 -2.63 27.07
N LEU A 74 5.62 -1.94 26.31
CA LEU A 74 5.57 -2.03 24.85
C LEU A 74 6.05 -3.39 24.35
N ALA A 75 7.00 -4.04 24.99
CA ALA A 75 7.38 -5.41 24.69
C ALA A 75 6.24 -6.39 25.02
N GLU A 76 5.51 -6.17 26.13
CA GLU A 76 4.29 -6.92 26.44
C GLU A 76 3.17 -6.68 25.41
N PHE A 77 3.02 -5.46 24.91
CA PHE A 77 2.09 -5.16 23.81
C PHE A 77 2.43 -5.94 22.54
N VAL A 78 3.72 -6.07 22.19
CA VAL A 78 4.16 -6.92 21.08
C VAL A 78 3.74 -8.36 21.29
N ARG A 79 3.95 -8.90 22.50
CA ARG A 79 3.53 -10.25 22.87
C ARG A 79 2.01 -10.40 22.80
N TRP A 80 1.26 -9.42 23.29
CA TRP A 80 -0.20 -9.37 23.21
C TRP A 80 -0.69 -9.36 21.75
N LEU A 81 -0.07 -8.59 20.88
CA LEU A 81 -0.37 -8.59 19.45
C LEU A 81 -0.12 -9.95 18.78
N GLN A 82 0.87 -10.71 19.25
CA GLN A 82 1.15 -12.05 18.75
C GLN A 82 0.09 -13.07 19.17
N ASN A 83 -0.43 -12.95 20.39
CA ASN A 83 -1.36 -13.89 20.99
C ASN A 83 -2.50 -13.16 21.73
N PRO A 84 -3.42 -12.50 21.06
CA PRO A 84 -4.45 -11.67 21.70
C PRO A 84 -5.46 -12.43 22.57
N PHE A 85 -5.52 -13.76 22.46
CA PHE A 85 -6.50 -14.61 23.15
C PHE A 85 -5.91 -15.43 24.32
N GLN A 86 -4.66 -15.20 24.73
CA GLN A 86 -4.05 -15.98 25.82
C GLN A 86 -4.73 -15.79 27.21
N HIS A 87 -5.59 -14.77 27.35
CA HIS A 87 -6.29 -14.51 28.61
C HIS A 87 -7.74 -14.99 28.64
N VAL A 88 -8.25 -15.53 27.54
CA VAL A 88 -9.55 -16.21 27.52
C VAL A 88 -9.29 -17.70 27.74
N LYS A 89 -9.64 -18.23 28.91
CA LYS A 89 -9.69 -19.70 29.16
C LYS A 89 -10.75 -20.30 28.24
N VAL A 90 -10.40 -20.59 27.00
CA VAL A 90 -11.24 -21.40 26.12
C VAL A 90 -10.90 -22.85 26.39
N THR A 91 -11.72 -23.50 27.22
CA THR A 91 -11.79 -24.95 27.34
C THR A 91 -12.43 -25.52 26.07
N GLY A 92 -11.65 -25.66 24.99
CA GLY A 92 -12.12 -26.22 23.73
C GLY A 92 -10.96 -26.52 22.79
N ILE A 93 -10.98 -27.71 22.21
CA ILE A 93 -9.90 -28.40 21.47
C ILE A 93 -9.57 -27.76 20.09
N HIS A 94 -9.83 -26.52 19.86
CA HIS A 94 -9.42 -25.86 18.60
C HIS A 94 -8.43 -24.72 18.85
N ASN A 95 -7.14 -25.07 18.82
CA ASN A 95 -6.02 -24.13 18.75
C ASN A 95 -6.00 -23.40 17.39
N ALA A 96 -6.98 -22.58 17.12
CA ALA A 96 -6.93 -21.63 16.02
C ALA A 96 -6.42 -20.27 16.55
N SER A 97 -5.19 -20.23 17.07
CA SER A 97 -4.52 -18.97 17.32
C SER A 97 -4.12 -18.37 15.98
N GLN A 98 -4.96 -17.51 15.41
CA GLN A 98 -4.54 -16.67 14.28
C GLN A 98 -3.47 -15.70 14.77
N LYS A 99 -2.22 -16.15 14.74
CA LYS A 99 -1.06 -15.31 15.04
C LYS A 99 -0.97 -14.19 13.99
N ARG A 100 -0.96 -12.93 14.44
CA ARG A 100 -0.69 -11.82 13.54
C ARG A 100 0.71 -11.95 12.96
N LYS A 101 0.84 -11.69 11.64
CA LYS A 101 2.16 -11.71 10.97
C LYS A 101 3.07 -10.61 11.55
N ALA A 102 4.36 -10.88 11.67
CA ALA A 102 5.37 -9.94 12.16
C ALA A 102 5.32 -8.57 11.45
N ARG A 103 5.05 -8.57 10.13
CA ARG A 103 4.87 -7.34 9.35
C ARG A 103 3.71 -6.47 9.87
N SER A 104 2.58 -7.07 10.21
CA SER A 104 1.41 -6.36 10.75
C SER A 104 1.71 -5.78 12.14
N ILE A 105 2.38 -6.55 12.99
CA ILE A 105 2.80 -6.10 14.32
C ILE A 105 3.74 -4.90 14.22
N ASN A 106 4.72 -4.93 13.31
CA ASN A 106 5.63 -3.82 13.08
C ASN A 106 4.89 -2.56 12.60
N ILE A 107 3.84 -2.72 11.78
CA ILE A 107 2.99 -1.58 11.33
C ILE A 107 2.26 -0.96 12.53
N TYR A 108 1.71 -1.76 13.44
CA TYR A 108 1.04 -1.24 14.65
C TYR A 108 2.03 -0.52 15.56
N LEU A 109 3.20 -1.12 15.79
CA LEU A 109 4.26 -0.48 16.58
C LEU A 109 4.72 0.85 15.99
N ASP A 110 4.93 0.93 14.66
CA ASP A 110 5.31 2.18 14.00
C ASP A 110 4.31 3.31 14.25
N LYS A 111 3.02 2.96 14.37
CA LYS A 111 1.97 3.92 14.63
C LYS A 111 1.91 4.34 16.09
N VAL A 112 2.12 3.41 17.02
CA VAL A 112 2.26 3.71 18.45
C VAL A 112 3.49 4.57 18.71
N TYR A 113 4.63 4.27 18.07
CA TYR A 113 5.82 5.14 18.15
C TYR A 113 5.54 6.56 17.63
N ALA A 114 4.84 6.70 16.51
CA ALA A 114 4.48 8.00 15.98
C ALA A 114 3.54 8.79 16.91
N PHE A 115 2.66 8.10 17.63
CA PHE A 115 1.81 8.68 18.66
C PHE A 115 2.64 9.21 19.84
N TYR A 116 3.57 8.40 20.36
CA TYR A 116 4.45 8.87 21.44
C TYR A 116 5.40 9.98 21.00
N ASP A 117 5.95 9.93 19.78
CA ASP A 117 6.73 11.04 19.22
C ASP A 117 5.93 12.37 19.20
N TYR A 118 4.62 12.28 18.94
CA TYR A 118 3.74 13.45 18.98
C TYR A 118 3.51 13.93 20.41
N ILE A 119 3.11 13.03 21.34
CA ILE A 119 2.83 13.38 22.74
C ILE A 119 4.04 14.06 23.38
N MET A 120 5.25 13.51 23.22
CA MET A 120 6.46 14.06 23.79
C MET A 120 6.87 15.43 23.24
N ARG A 121 6.46 15.77 22.03
CA ARG A 121 6.77 17.09 21.43
C ARG A 121 5.76 18.17 21.77
N HIS A 122 4.53 17.79 22.10
CA HIS A 122 3.40 18.70 22.21
C HIS A 122 2.82 18.81 23.61
N GLU A 123 3.19 17.93 24.51
CA GLU A 123 2.82 18.00 25.91
C GLU A 123 4.12 18.12 26.70
N ASP A 124 4.14 18.94 27.79
CA ASP A 124 5.29 19.07 28.72
C ASP A 124 5.50 17.78 29.53
N TYR A 125 5.69 16.69 28.81
CA TYR A 125 5.96 15.39 29.39
C TYR A 125 7.45 15.24 29.70
N SER A 126 7.77 15.14 30.97
CA SER A 126 9.12 14.88 31.51
C SER A 126 9.64 13.45 31.20
N MET A 127 9.21 12.80 30.11
CA MET A 127 9.56 11.41 29.86
C MET A 127 10.58 11.23 28.75
N ASN A 128 11.75 10.73 29.11
CA ASN A 128 12.80 10.18 28.23
C ASN A 128 12.39 8.90 27.46
N LEU A 129 11.10 8.67 27.22
CA LEU A 129 10.62 7.45 26.57
C LEU A 129 11.06 7.38 25.09
N SER A 130 11.10 8.54 24.39
CA SER A 130 11.55 8.60 22.99
C SER A 130 13.02 8.20 22.84
N GLU A 131 13.86 8.65 23.73
CA GLU A 131 15.29 8.31 23.70
C GLU A 131 15.53 6.84 24.08
N ARG A 132 14.73 6.30 25.00
CA ARG A 132 14.79 4.89 25.41
C ARG A 132 14.24 3.95 24.34
N LEU A 133 13.23 4.36 23.57
CA LEU A 133 12.61 3.55 22.49
C LEU A 133 13.47 3.54 21.20
N LYS A 134 14.39 4.46 21.06
CA LYS A 134 15.31 4.58 19.92
C LYS A 134 16.72 4.28 20.39
N ARG A 135 17.24 3.11 20.04
CA ARG A 135 18.66 2.85 20.23
C ARG A 135 19.44 3.68 19.21
N GLN A 136 20.15 4.70 19.67
CA GLN A 136 21.10 5.44 18.83
C GLN A 136 22.28 4.52 18.50
N VAL A 137 22.30 4.01 17.28
CA VAL A 137 23.45 3.32 16.77
C VAL A 137 24.32 4.36 16.10
N SER A 138 25.33 4.83 16.84
CA SER A 138 26.42 5.61 16.23
C SER A 138 27.02 4.75 15.12
N ALA A 139 27.09 5.27 13.89
CA ALA A 139 27.68 4.61 12.74
C ALA A 139 29.20 4.36 12.85
N SER A 140 29.77 4.54 14.04
CA SER A 140 31.22 4.57 14.28
C SER A 140 31.81 3.27 14.83
N ARG A 141 31.19 2.11 14.59
CA ARG A 141 31.81 0.80 14.89
C ARG A 141 32.28 0.02 13.65
N SER A 142 32.49 0.70 12.54
CA SER A 142 33.32 0.14 11.47
C SER A 142 34.74 0.66 11.70
N SER A 143 35.68 -0.22 12.00
CA SER A 143 37.12 0.12 12.27
C SER A 143 37.87 0.58 11.01
N PHE A 144 37.20 0.86 9.92
CA PHE A 144 37.76 1.42 8.70
C PHE A 144 37.28 2.87 8.53
N LYS A 145 38.07 3.81 8.99
CA LYS A 145 37.90 5.27 8.75
C LYS A 145 38.33 5.55 7.32
N GLY A 146 37.39 5.51 6.36
CA GLY A 146 37.66 5.99 5.00
C GLY A 146 38.01 7.49 4.99
N PHE A 147 38.83 7.92 4.03
CA PHE A 147 39.33 9.30 3.85
C PHE A 147 38.22 10.38 3.88
N LEU A 148 36.97 10.05 3.53
CA LEU A 148 35.82 10.96 3.54
C LEU A 148 35.00 10.97 4.84
N HIS A 149 35.50 10.39 5.92
CA HIS A 149 34.78 10.30 7.19
C HIS A 149 34.42 11.68 7.80
N HIS A 150 35.17 12.73 7.49
CA HIS A 150 34.93 14.07 8.00
C HIS A 150 33.83 14.86 7.28
N THR A 151 33.42 14.42 6.08
CA THR A 151 32.38 15.08 5.29
C THR A 151 31.01 14.40 5.42
N LEU A 152 30.95 13.19 5.98
CA LEU A 152 29.69 12.50 6.28
C LEU A 152 29.17 13.00 7.63
N LYS A 153 28.21 13.92 7.63
CA LYS A 153 27.41 14.24 8.83
C LYS A 153 26.92 12.92 9.42
N ASN A 154 27.28 12.63 10.67
CA ASN A 154 26.85 11.48 11.45
C ASN A 154 25.31 11.41 11.45
N LYS A 155 24.72 10.71 10.50
CA LYS A 155 23.31 10.36 10.55
C LYS A 155 23.19 9.18 11.52
N THR A 156 22.89 9.47 12.78
CA THR A 156 22.42 8.45 13.73
C THR A 156 21.16 7.82 13.16
N LYS A 157 21.20 6.51 12.88
CA LYS A 157 20.00 5.76 12.51
C LYS A 157 19.31 5.32 13.79
N ASP A 158 18.17 5.92 14.07
CA ASP A 158 17.29 5.44 15.14
C ASP A 158 16.75 4.05 14.77
N ILE A 159 17.18 3.03 15.50
CA ILE A 159 16.67 1.66 15.33
C ILE A 159 15.58 1.45 16.36
N LYS A 160 14.38 1.16 15.90
CA LYS A 160 13.24 0.78 16.75
C LYS A 160 13.49 -0.61 17.33
N ILE A 161 13.75 -0.68 18.63
CA ILE A 161 14.27 -1.86 19.34
C ILE A 161 13.33 -3.06 19.28
N LEU A 162 12.01 -2.82 19.30
CA LEU A 162 11.00 -3.88 19.40
C LEU A 162 10.50 -4.43 18.07
N LYS A 163 11.08 -4.03 16.94
CA LYS A 163 10.66 -4.56 15.64
C LYS A 163 11.04 -6.02 15.46
N LEU A 164 10.05 -6.79 15.03
CA LEU A 164 10.22 -8.20 14.68
C LEU A 164 10.92 -8.33 13.33
N LYS A 165 11.76 -9.35 13.18
CA LYS A 165 12.35 -9.70 11.87
C LYS A 165 11.26 -10.17 10.92
N VAL A 166 11.19 -9.57 9.75
CA VAL A 166 10.25 -9.94 8.68
C VAL A 166 11.03 -10.56 7.54
N PRO A 167 10.74 -11.81 7.15
CA PRO A 167 11.33 -12.42 5.97
C PRO A 167 11.00 -11.58 4.73
N LYS A 168 11.95 -11.44 3.81
CA LYS A 168 11.68 -10.84 2.50
C LYS A 168 10.86 -11.84 1.68
N GLU A 169 9.58 -11.55 1.48
CA GLU A 169 8.75 -12.33 0.56
C GLU A 169 9.07 -11.92 -0.88
N ARG A 170 9.26 -12.89 -1.76
CA ARG A 170 9.38 -12.65 -3.20
C ARG A 170 8.02 -12.18 -3.73
N LEU A 171 8.05 -11.19 -4.61
CA LEU A 171 6.85 -10.72 -5.28
C LEU A 171 6.33 -11.83 -6.20
N LYS A 172 5.05 -12.11 -6.09
CA LYS A 172 4.39 -13.07 -6.98
C LYS A 172 4.03 -12.36 -8.29
N VAL A 173 4.49 -12.91 -9.38
CA VAL A 173 4.20 -12.50 -10.76
C VAL A 173 3.30 -13.56 -11.38
N LEU A 174 2.33 -13.16 -12.17
CA LEU A 174 1.44 -14.05 -12.89
C LEU A 174 2.04 -14.38 -14.26
N SER A 175 1.80 -15.59 -14.77
CA SER A 175 2.09 -15.90 -16.17
C SER A 175 1.04 -15.28 -17.11
N PHE A 176 1.37 -15.16 -18.38
CA PHE A 176 0.43 -14.68 -19.41
C PHE A 176 -0.85 -15.52 -19.43
N ASP A 177 -0.74 -16.86 -19.38
CA ASP A 177 -1.88 -17.76 -19.37
C ASP A 177 -2.78 -17.58 -18.15
N GLN A 178 -2.17 -17.32 -16.98
CA GLN A 178 -2.93 -17.01 -15.76
C GLN A 178 -3.69 -15.69 -15.88
N VAL A 179 -3.08 -14.66 -16.46
CA VAL A 179 -3.75 -13.39 -16.71
C VAL A 179 -4.90 -13.56 -17.70
N GLN A 180 -4.70 -14.31 -18.80
CA GLN A 180 -5.73 -14.59 -19.77
C GLN A 180 -6.91 -15.37 -19.15
N THR A 181 -6.61 -16.41 -18.35
CA THR A 181 -7.63 -17.17 -17.61
C THR A 181 -8.47 -16.28 -16.71
N LEU A 182 -7.84 -15.34 -16.00
CA LEU A 182 -8.54 -14.36 -15.14
C LEU A 182 -9.44 -13.41 -15.95
N ILE A 183 -8.97 -12.93 -17.09
CA ILE A 183 -9.73 -12.05 -18.00
C ILE A 183 -10.96 -12.79 -18.55
N ASP A 184 -10.80 -14.04 -18.95
CA ASP A 184 -11.88 -14.86 -19.51
C ASP A 184 -12.88 -15.31 -18.42
N ALA A 185 -12.46 -15.37 -17.18
CA ALA A 185 -13.31 -15.65 -16.03
C ALA A 185 -14.23 -14.48 -15.63
N CYS A 186 -13.98 -13.26 -16.15
CA CYS A 186 -14.80 -12.09 -15.85
C CYS A 186 -16.22 -12.27 -16.42
N SER A 187 -17.22 -12.02 -15.57
CA SER A 187 -18.64 -12.21 -15.93
C SER A 187 -19.28 -11.01 -16.63
N ASN A 188 -18.60 -9.86 -16.68
CA ASN A 188 -19.11 -8.63 -17.30
C ASN A 188 -17.96 -7.78 -17.86
N ILE A 189 -18.31 -6.87 -18.74
CA ILE A 189 -17.33 -6.03 -19.46
C ILE A 189 -16.59 -5.05 -18.54
N ARG A 190 -17.23 -4.53 -17.47
CA ARG A 190 -16.58 -3.65 -16.49
C ARG A 190 -15.40 -4.36 -15.81
N ASP A 191 -15.62 -5.57 -15.31
CA ASP A 191 -14.61 -6.36 -14.61
C ASP A 191 -13.47 -6.72 -15.55
N LYS A 192 -13.81 -7.10 -16.80
CA LYS A 192 -12.83 -7.37 -17.86
C LYS A 192 -12.00 -6.12 -18.17
N PHE A 193 -12.62 -4.97 -18.37
CA PHE A 193 -11.92 -3.72 -18.64
C PHE A 193 -11.01 -3.32 -17.47
N LEU A 194 -11.46 -3.43 -16.22
CA LEU A 194 -10.66 -3.14 -15.05
C LEU A 194 -9.39 -4.03 -14.97
N LEU A 195 -9.54 -5.34 -15.20
CA LEU A 195 -8.39 -6.25 -15.17
C LEU A 195 -7.37 -5.92 -16.26
N VAL A 196 -7.84 -5.75 -17.50
CA VAL A 196 -6.96 -5.46 -18.65
C VAL A 196 -6.28 -4.10 -18.44
N LEU A 197 -7.01 -3.09 -17.96
CA LEU A 197 -6.45 -1.77 -17.65
C LEU A 197 -5.34 -1.86 -16.60
N LEU A 198 -5.57 -2.58 -15.48
CA LEU A 198 -4.57 -2.75 -14.43
C LEU A 198 -3.34 -3.54 -14.91
N TYR A 199 -3.55 -4.56 -15.72
CA TYR A 199 -2.49 -5.39 -16.26
C TYR A 199 -1.64 -4.62 -17.27
N GLU A 200 -2.25 -3.97 -18.25
CA GLU A 200 -1.53 -3.30 -19.33
C GLU A 200 -0.83 -2.00 -18.88
N THR A 201 -1.47 -1.25 -17.98
CA THR A 201 -0.93 0.05 -17.56
C THR A 201 -0.05 -0.04 -16.31
N GLY A 202 -0.20 -1.09 -15.51
CA GLY A 202 0.46 -1.22 -14.22
C GLY A 202 0.06 -0.13 -13.21
N MET A 203 -1.05 0.60 -13.42
CA MET A 203 -1.52 1.62 -12.48
C MET A 203 -1.96 1.03 -11.14
N ARG A 204 -1.97 1.86 -10.10
CA ARG A 204 -2.50 1.45 -8.79
C ARG A 204 -4.02 1.38 -8.84
N ILE A 205 -4.63 0.49 -8.04
CA ILE A 205 -6.09 0.39 -7.98
C ILE A 205 -6.76 1.71 -7.58
N GLY A 206 -6.16 2.49 -6.67
CA GLY A 206 -6.66 3.83 -6.32
C GLY A 206 -6.62 4.79 -7.50
N GLU A 207 -5.61 4.72 -8.36
CA GLU A 207 -5.50 5.50 -9.60
C GLU A 207 -6.59 5.08 -10.60
N ALA A 208 -6.83 3.76 -10.76
CA ALA A 208 -7.90 3.26 -11.63
C ALA A 208 -9.30 3.71 -11.16
N LEU A 209 -9.58 3.59 -9.86
CA LEU A 209 -10.86 4.00 -9.28
C LEU A 209 -11.08 5.52 -9.25
N SER A 210 -10.03 6.32 -9.45
CA SER A 210 -10.12 7.79 -9.54
C SER A 210 -10.34 8.29 -10.98
N LEU A 211 -10.32 7.40 -11.98
CA LEU A 211 -10.48 7.80 -13.37
C LEU A 211 -11.90 8.28 -13.66
N HIS A 212 -11.97 9.41 -14.34
CA HIS A 212 -13.18 9.98 -14.92
C HIS A 212 -13.23 9.74 -16.42
N LEU A 213 -14.42 9.81 -17.01
CA LEU A 213 -14.65 9.60 -18.44
C LEU A 213 -13.71 10.45 -19.32
N SER A 214 -13.42 11.67 -18.89
CA SER A 214 -12.51 12.60 -19.59
C SER A 214 -11.01 12.22 -19.49
N ASP A 215 -10.66 11.23 -18.69
CA ASP A 215 -9.26 10.83 -18.51
C ASP A 215 -8.79 9.79 -19.52
N VAL A 216 -9.71 9.08 -20.16
CA VAL A 216 -9.36 8.13 -21.22
C VAL A 216 -9.69 8.75 -22.56
N VAL A 217 -8.66 8.90 -23.42
CA VAL A 217 -8.79 9.48 -24.77
C VAL A 217 -8.49 8.37 -25.78
N PRO A 218 -9.50 7.61 -26.24
CA PRO A 218 -9.30 6.46 -27.13
C PRO A 218 -8.70 6.83 -28.48
N ALA A 219 -8.98 8.05 -28.97
CA ALA A 219 -8.46 8.53 -30.26
C ALA A 219 -6.92 8.64 -30.26
N THR A 220 -6.34 9.08 -29.13
CA THR A 220 -4.88 9.22 -28.97
C THR A 220 -4.27 8.05 -28.20
N LYS A 221 -5.09 7.07 -27.80
CA LYS A 221 -4.69 5.89 -27.01
C LYS A 221 -3.96 6.28 -25.71
N LYS A 222 -4.54 7.22 -24.95
CA LYS A 222 -3.94 7.74 -23.72
C LYS A 222 -4.89 7.68 -22.56
N VAL A 223 -4.33 7.43 -21.37
CA VAL A 223 -5.00 7.53 -20.07
C VAL A 223 -4.25 8.54 -19.21
N HIS A 224 -4.98 9.54 -18.70
CA HIS A 224 -4.44 10.59 -17.85
C HIS A 224 -4.78 10.31 -16.39
N ILE A 225 -3.78 10.09 -15.56
CA ILE A 225 -3.96 9.98 -14.11
C ILE A 225 -3.84 11.38 -13.52
N ARG A 226 -4.92 11.86 -12.90
CA ARG A 226 -5.01 13.22 -12.32
C ARG A 226 -5.31 13.14 -10.84
N ASP A 227 -4.66 14.00 -10.05
CA ASP A 227 -4.98 14.14 -8.63
C ASP A 227 -6.25 14.99 -8.47
N ARG A 228 -7.27 14.42 -7.83
CA ARG A 228 -8.55 15.06 -7.54
C ARG A 228 -8.83 15.12 -6.04
N GLY A 229 -7.81 14.87 -5.21
CA GLY A 229 -7.96 14.84 -3.77
C GLY A 229 -8.79 13.64 -3.27
N GLU A 230 -9.55 13.87 -2.22
CA GLU A 230 -10.42 12.85 -1.61
C GLU A 230 -11.70 12.66 -2.43
N LEU A 231 -11.90 11.48 -2.99
CA LEU A 231 -13.07 11.14 -3.78
C LEU A 231 -14.13 10.40 -2.95
N VAL A 232 -15.40 10.49 -3.39
CA VAL A 232 -16.55 9.90 -2.70
C VAL A 232 -16.48 8.38 -2.55
N ASN A 233 -15.85 7.68 -3.50
CA ASN A 233 -15.64 6.23 -3.46
C ASN A 233 -14.41 5.81 -2.64
N GLY A 234 -13.75 6.76 -2.01
CA GLY A 234 -12.55 6.51 -1.22
C GLY A 234 -11.27 6.28 -2.03
N ALA A 235 -11.31 6.45 -3.34
CA ALA A 235 -10.11 6.46 -4.15
C ALA A 235 -9.25 7.68 -3.81
N GLU A 236 -7.95 7.48 -3.80
CA GLU A 236 -6.99 8.51 -3.43
C GLU A 236 -5.66 8.24 -4.12
N ILE A 237 -5.05 9.28 -4.65
CA ILE A 237 -3.72 9.22 -5.24
C ILE A 237 -2.67 9.36 -4.14
N LYS A 238 -1.78 8.35 -4.03
CA LYS A 238 -0.87 8.22 -2.87
C LYS A 238 0.42 9.03 -2.95
N THR A 239 0.87 9.43 -4.14
CA THR A 239 2.19 10.03 -4.31
C THR A 239 2.16 11.19 -5.28
N VAL A 240 3.02 12.19 -5.05
CA VAL A 240 3.22 13.35 -5.93
C VAL A 240 3.61 12.93 -7.37
N CYS A 241 4.24 11.76 -7.52
CA CYS A 241 4.62 11.21 -8.83
C CYS A 241 3.50 10.39 -9.50
N SER A 242 2.30 10.31 -8.90
CA SER A 242 1.18 9.55 -9.47
C SER A 242 0.54 10.21 -10.68
N PRO A 243 0.32 11.56 -10.71
CA PRO A 243 -0.20 12.23 -11.92
C PRO A 243 0.74 12.03 -13.11
N ARG A 244 0.23 11.40 -14.14
CA ARG A 244 0.97 11.09 -15.38
C ARG A 244 0.05 10.65 -16.49
N THR A 245 0.56 10.62 -17.71
CA THR A 245 -0.11 10.07 -18.89
C THR A 245 0.50 8.73 -19.24
N LEU A 246 -0.34 7.75 -19.53
CA LEU A 246 0.03 6.41 -19.94
C LEU A 246 -0.50 6.15 -21.34
N ASP A 247 0.35 5.61 -22.21
CA ASP A 247 -0.08 5.08 -23.49
C ASP A 247 -0.70 3.70 -23.29
N ILE A 248 -1.78 3.43 -24.04
CA ILE A 248 -2.53 2.16 -24.03
C ILE A 248 -2.61 1.56 -25.43
N SER A 249 -2.82 0.26 -25.51
CA SER A 249 -3.02 -0.46 -26.77
C SER A 249 -4.32 -0.03 -27.45
N ARG A 250 -4.43 -0.38 -28.74
CA ARG A 250 -5.69 -0.22 -29.51
C ARG A 250 -6.78 -1.10 -28.91
N GLU A 251 -6.43 -2.31 -28.55
CA GLU A 251 -7.32 -3.32 -27.97
C GLU A 251 -7.96 -2.83 -26.66
N LEU A 252 -7.17 -2.21 -25.77
CA LEU A 252 -7.66 -1.62 -24.52
C LEU A 252 -8.54 -0.39 -24.80
N ALA A 253 -8.18 0.45 -25.78
CA ALA A 253 -8.98 1.60 -26.18
C ALA A 253 -10.35 1.16 -26.78
N ASP A 254 -10.37 0.08 -27.55
CA ASP A 254 -11.61 -0.49 -28.12
C ASP A 254 -12.46 -1.17 -27.04
N LEU A 255 -11.84 -1.85 -26.07
CA LEU A 255 -12.54 -2.42 -24.91
C LEU A 255 -13.17 -1.31 -24.04
N TYR A 256 -12.47 -0.17 -23.86
CA TYR A 256 -13.04 1.00 -23.19
C TYR A 256 -14.27 1.55 -23.92
N ARG A 257 -14.20 1.73 -25.25
CA ARG A 257 -15.37 2.20 -26.04
C ARG A 257 -16.58 1.28 -25.87
N ARG A 258 -16.35 -0.02 -25.96
CA ARG A 258 -17.42 -1.02 -25.74
C ARG A 258 -17.99 -0.94 -24.33
N TYR A 259 -17.12 -0.82 -23.32
CA TYR A 259 -17.54 -0.67 -21.94
C TYR A 259 -18.42 0.56 -21.73
N ILE A 260 -18.03 1.72 -22.29
CA ILE A 260 -18.81 2.96 -22.15
C ILE A 260 -20.17 2.81 -22.86
N LEU A 261 -20.22 2.28 -24.07
CA LEU A 261 -21.46 2.09 -24.82
C LEU A 261 -22.44 1.12 -24.13
N GLU A 262 -21.92 0.09 -23.45
CA GLU A 262 -22.73 -0.92 -22.79
C GLU A 262 -23.23 -0.48 -21.41
N ILE A 263 -22.41 0.23 -20.64
CA ILE A 263 -22.64 0.47 -19.22
C ILE A 263 -23.01 1.93 -18.89
N HIS A 264 -22.41 2.90 -19.59
CA HIS A 264 -22.69 4.32 -19.37
C HIS A 264 -23.81 4.82 -20.27
N THR A 265 -25.01 4.29 -20.01
CA THR A 265 -26.23 4.72 -20.68
C THR A 265 -26.75 6.05 -20.10
N ASP A 266 -27.77 6.65 -20.73
CA ASP A 266 -28.40 7.92 -20.29
C ASP A 266 -28.95 7.90 -18.85
N GLU A 267 -29.06 6.72 -18.23
CA GLU A 267 -29.48 6.55 -16.83
C GLU A 267 -28.32 6.71 -15.83
N VAL A 268 -27.07 6.80 -16.29
CA VAL A 268 -25.87 6.85 -15.43
C VAL A 268 -25.35 8.29 -15.31
N TYR A 269 -25.62 8.94 -14.22
CA TYR A 269 -25.23 10.32 -13.92
C TYR A 269 -23.94 10.38 -13.07
N THR A 270 -22.82 10.03 -13.67
CA THR A 270 -21.52 10.11 -12.99
C THR A 270 -20.38 10.28 -13.97
N ASP A 271 -19.35 11.02 -13.56
CA ASP A 271 -18.12 11.16 -14.36
C ASP A 271 -17.14 10.00 -14.16
N PHE A 272 -17.35 9.17 -13.13
CA PHE A 272 -16.46 8.04 -12.84
C PHE A 272 -16.58 6.96 -13.91
N ILE A 273 -15.42 6.46 -14.39
CA ILE A 273 -15.41 5.33 -15.34
C ILE A 273 -15.99 4.07 -14.69
N PHE A 274 -15.50 3.70 -13.50
CA PHE A 274 -15.91 2.47 -12.85
C PHE A 274 -17.08 2.69 -11.89
N ILE A 275 -18.20 2.01 -12.16
CA ILE A 275 -19.43 2.11 -11.39
C ILE A 275 -19.90 0.72 -10.90
N LYS A 276 -20.75 0.72 -9.88
CA LYS A 276 -21.44 -0.47 -9.37
C LYS A 276 -22.55 -0.85 -10.34
N LEU A 277 -22.64 -2.14 -10.73
CA LEU A 277 -23.57 -2.61 -11.74
C LEU A 277 -24.87 -3.16 -11.16
N THR A 278 -24.90 -3.50 -9.87
CA THR A 278 -26.03 -4.18 -9.22
C THR A 278 -26.24 -3.65 -7.80
N GLY A 279 -27.42 -3.97 -7.23
CA GLY A 279 -27.84 -3.60 -5.90
C GLY A 279 -28.32 -2.14 -5.79
N ASP A 280 -28.65 -1.71 -4.56
CA ASP A 280 -29.20 -0.37 -4.26
C ASP A 280 -28.25 0.79 -4.63
N GLN A 281 -26.98 0.45 -4.82
CA GLN A 281 -25.94 1.43 -5.20
C GLN A 281 -25.55 1.32 -6.69
N LYS A 282 -26.40 0.74 -7.54
CA LYS A 282 -26.18 0.72 -9.00
C LYS A 282 -25.96 2.14 -9.52
N GLY A 283 -24.96 2.32 -10.40
CA GLY A 283 -24.56 3.62 -10.95
C GLY A 283 -23.64 4.45 -10.07
N GLN A 284 -23.50 4.12 -8.78
CA GLN A 284 -22.54 4.81 -7.90
C GLN A 284 -21.09 4.40 -8.22
N PRO A 285 -20.13 5.28 -7.95
CA PRO A 285 -18.71 4.99 -8.18
C PRO A 285 -18.25 3.71 -7.47
N LEU A 286 -17.48 2.88 -8.17
CA LEU A 286 -16.94 1.63 -7.65
C LEU A 286 -15.93 1.92 -6.55
N ASP A 287 -16.02 1.21 -5.44
CA ASP A 287 -15.14 1.33 -4.28
C ASP A 287 -14.14 0.17 -4.17
N TYR A 288 -13.17 0.32 -3.27
CA TYR A 288 -12.13 -0.69 -3.04
C TYR A 288 -12.69 -2.02 -2.49
N GLN A 289 -13.77 -1.99 -1.71
CA GLN A 289 -14.39 -3.20 -1.16
C GLN A 289 -15.03 -4.04 -2.27
N SER A 290 -15.72 -3.38 -3.21
CA SER A 290 -16.29 -4.01 -4.40
C SER A 290 -15.20 -4.68 -5.27
N VAL A 291 -14.06 -4.01 -5.43
CA VAL A 291 -12.90 -4.60 -6.14
C VAL A 291 -12.35 -5.81 -5.39
N GLN A 292 -12.21 -5.74 -4.07
CA GLN A 292 -11.78 -6.91 -3.29
C GLN A 292 -12.73 -8.10 -3.45
N ALA A 293 -14.05 -7.84 -3.45
CA ALA A 293 -15.04 -8.88 -3.69
C ALA A 293 -14.93 -9.48 -5.10
N LEU A 294 -14.65 -8.65 -6.12
CA LEU A 294 -14.37 -9.12 -7.47
C LEU A 294 -13.17 -10.07 -7.50
N PHE A 295 -12.04 -9.64 -6.95
CA PHE A 295 -10.81 -10.46 -6.97
C PHE A 295 -10.97 -11.76 -6.19
N LYS A 296 -11.71 -11.78 -5.08
CA LYS A 296 -12.07 -13.03 -4.36
C LYS A 296 -12.93 -13.96 -5.21
N ARG A 297 -13.90 -13.43 -5.97
CA ARG A 297 -14.72 -14.26 -6.89
C ARG A 297 -13.87 -14.86 -8.01
N LEU A 298 -12.93 -14.08 -8.58
CA LEU A 298 -12.01 -14.58 -9.60
C LEU A 298 -11.09 -15.67 -9.03
N GLU A 299 -10.52 -15.46 -7.83
CA GLU A 299 -9.71 -16.47 -7.14
C GLU A 299 -10.50 -17.77 -6.90
N ALA A 300 -11.76 -17.66 -6.45
CA ALA A 300 -12.63 -18.83 -6.24
C ALA A 300 -13.00 -19.57 -7.55
N LYS A 301 -13.13 -18.84 -8.68
CA LYS A 301 -13.50 -19.41 -9.97
C LYS A 301 -12.33 -20.04 -10.71
N THR A 302 -11.13 -19.49 -10.57
CA THR A 302 -9.94 -19.88 -11.35
C THR A 302 -8.88 -20.59 -10.54
N GLU A 303 -9.02 -20.62 -9.22
CA GLU A 303 -8.00 -21.08 -8.25
C GLU A 303 -6.69 -20.30 -8.32
N ILE A 304 -6.65 -19.21 -9.10
CA ILE A 304 -5.49 -18.35 -9.25
C ILE A 304 -5.58 -17.22 -8.21
N LYS A 305 -4.65 -17.22 -7.25
CA LYS A 305 -4.56 -16.13 -6.29
C LYS A 305 -4.12 -14.85 -6.98
N VAL A 306 -4.95 -13.82 -6.95
CA VAL A 306 -4.70 -12.56 -7.63
C VAL A 306 -5.08 -11.36 -6.77
N THR A 307 -4.33 -10.28 -6.92
CA THR A 307 -4.64 -8.96 -6.34
C THR A 307 -4.34 -7.87 -7.35
N PRO A 308 -4.94 -6.67 -7.26
CA PRO A 308 -4.61 -5.55 -8.14
C PRO A 308 -3.11 -5.24 -8.16
N HIS A 309 -2.46 -5.40 -7.01
CA HIS A 309 -1.03 -5.15 -6.87
C HIS A 309 -0.17 -6.19 -7.60
N MET A 310 -0.63 -7.44 -7.67
CA MET A 310 0.05 -8.49 -8.45
C MET A 310 -0.02 -8.22 -9.94
N LEU A 311 -1.16 -7.76 -10.49
CA LEU A 311 -1.25 -7.36 -11.91
C LEU A 311 -0.25 -6.25 -12.23
N ARG A 312 -0.16 -5.24 -11.38
CA ARG A 312 0.84 -4.18 -11.51
C ARG A 312 2.27 -4.72 -11.46
N HIS A 313 2.59 -5.63 -10.53
CA HIS A 313 3.92 -6.24 -10.45
C HIS A 313 4.22 -7.06 -11.70
N THR A 314 3.26 -7.81 -12.21
CA THR A 314 3.39 -8.58 -13.44
C THR A 314 3.74 -7.66 -14.61
N ASN A 315 2.96 -6.59 -14.84
CA ASN A 315 3.25 -5.62 -15.90
C ASN A 315 4.65 -5.03 -15.82
N ILE A 316 5.05 -4.53 -14.64
CA ILE A 316 6.36 -3.88 -14.49
C ILE A 316 7.50 -4.91 -14.66
N THR A 317 7.33 -6.14 -14.17
CA THR A 317 8.31 -7.22 -14.34
C THR A 317 8.45 -7.62 -15.81
N GLU A 318 7.34 -7.76 -16.53
CA GLU A 318 7.35 -8.06 -17.96
C GLU A 318 8.04 -6.95 -18.75
N LEU A 319 7.67 -5.69 -18.55
CA LEU A 319 8.32 -4.55 -19.21
C LEU A 319 9.81 -4.45 -18.88
N TRP A 320 10.20 -4.79 -17.65
CA TRP A 320 11.62 -4.86 -17.29
C TRP A 320 12.36 -5.97 -18.05
N LYS A 321 11.75 -7.15 -18.16
CA LYS A 321 12.35 -8.33 -18.82
C LYS A 321 12.52 -8.15 -20.34
N THR A 322 11.75 -7.27 -20.99
CA THR A 322 11.99 -6.96 -22.41
C THR A 322 13.34 -6.31 -22.66
N GLY A 323 13.94 -5.66 -21.65
CA GLY A 323 15.19 -4.92 -21.78
C GLY A 323 15.11 -3.61 -22.58
N GLU A 324 13.97 -3.35 -23.24
CA GLU A 324 13.80 -2.19 -24.13
C GLU A 324 13.47 -0.88 -23.39
N MET A 325 12.98 -0.98 -22.16
CA MET A 325 12.56 0.18 -21.37
C MET A 325 13.60 0.58 -20.33
N ARG A 326 14.12 1.82 -20.45
CA ARG A 326 15.07 2.36 -19.46
C ARG A 326 14.47 2.38 -18.05
N PRO A 327 15.28 2.14 -17.00
CA PRO A 327 14.81 2.16 -15.60
C PRO A 327 14.03 3.44 -15.22
N GLU A 328 14.47 4.61 -15.67
CA GLU A 328 13.86 5.89 -15.38
C GLU A 328 12.49 6.04 -16.09
N THR A 329 12.37 5.50 -17.29
CA THR A 329 11.10 5.48 -18.05
C THR A 329 10.11 4.55 -17.37
N LEU A 330 10.55 3.37 -16.95
CA LEU A 330 9.72 2.42 -16.21
C LEU A 330 9.29 2.98 -14.85
N GLN A 331 10.18 3.67 -14.14
CA GLN A 331 9.86 4.39 -12.90
C GLN A 331 8.74 5.41 -13.11
N LYS A 332 8.86 6.27 -14.13
CA LYS A 332 7.85 7.28 -14.47
C LYS A 332 6.52 6.63 -14.84
N ARG A 333 6.55 5.60 -15.70
CA ARG A 333 5.35 4.83 -16.07
C ARG A 333 4.68 4.21 -14.84
N ALA A 334 5.45 3.61 -13.94
CA ALA A 334 4.97 3.06 -12.70
C ALA A 334 4.50 4.13 -11.68
N GLY A 335 4.93 5.38 -11.77
CA GLY A 335 4.68 6.42 -10.77
C GLY A 335 5.35 6.10 -9.42
N HIS A 336 6.59 5.61 -9.45
CA HIS A 336 7.42 5.42 -8.26
C HIS A 336 8.24 6.67 -7.96
N THR A 337 8.30 7.06 -6.69
CA THR A 337 9.07 8.24 -6.27
C THR A 337 10.58 8.04 -6.46
N HIS A 338 11.08 6.79 -6.34
CA HIS A 338 12.50 6.46 -6.43
C HIS A 338 12.73 5.29 -7.39
N VAL A 339 13.74 5.41 -8.27
CA VAL A 339 14.19 4.31 -9.17
C VAL A 339 14.55 3.06 -8.38
N GLN A 340 15.19 3.25 -7.22
CA GLN A 340 15.57 2.15 -6.33
C GLN A 340 14.37 1.29 -5.91
N THR A 341 13.18 1.86 -5.77
CA THR A 341 11.95 1.11 -5.47
C THR A 341 11.60 0.16 -6.62
N THR A 342 11.74 0.62 -7.87
CA THR A 342 11.56 -0.22 -9.05
C THR A 342 12.63 -1.31 -9.09
N MET A 343 13.90 -0.94 -8.96
CA MET A 343 15.01 -1.91 -9.02
C MET A 343 14.97 -2.94 -7.89
N GLN A 344 14.77 -2.55 -6.64
CA GLN A 344 14.71 -3.49 -5.50
C GLN A 344 13.52 -4.44 -5.54
N MET A 345 12.46 -4.06 -6.20
CA MET A 345 11.27 -4.89 -6.32
C MET A 345 11.32 -5.86 -7.49
N TYR A 346 12.01 -5.50 -8.59
CA TYR A 346 11.97 -6.23 -9.85
C TYR A 346 13.32 -6.80 -10.28
N VAL A 347 14.44 -6.29 -9.75
CA VAL A 347 15.78 -6.81 -10.03
C VAL A 347 16.18 -7.85 -8.97
N HIS A 348 15.62 -9.03 -9.08
CA HIS A 348 16.17 -10.23 -8.45
C HIS A 348 16.50 -11.21 -9.57
N PRO A 349 17.64 -10.99 -10.29
CA PRO A 349 18.04 -11.89 -11.34
C PRO A 349 18.24 -13.30 -10.75
N THR A 350 17.71 -14.29 -11.43
CA THR A 350 18.06 -15.68 -11.16
C THR A 350 19.50 -15.94 -11.65
N GLU A 351 20.11 -17.04 -11.26
CA GLU A 351 21.43 -17.42 -11.80
C GLU A 351 21.37 -17.59 -13.33
N GLU A 352 20.23 -18.04 -13.86
CA GLU A 352 19.95 -18.13 -15.29
C GLU A 352 19.87 -16.75 -15.95
N ASP A 353 19.14 -15.78 -15.35
CA ASP A 353 19.06 -14.41 -15.86
C ASP A 353 20.46 -13.76 -15.90
N ILE A 354 21.30 -13.97 -14.87
CA ILE A 354 22.68 -13.45 -14.81
C ILE A 354 23.52 -14.04 -15.93
N ARG A 355 23.38 -15.33 -16.19
CA ARG A 355 24.11 -16.02 -17.24
C ARG A 355 23.70 -15.56 -18.63
N GLU A 356 22.39 -15.48 -18.91
CA GLU A 356 21.87 -14.99 -20.18
C GLU A 356 22.31 -13.55 -20.47
N ASP A 357 22.23 -12.66 -19.48
CA ASP A 357 22.66 -11.27 -19.64
C ASP A 357 24.17 -11.17 -19.88
N TRP A 358 24.96 -12.01 -19.23
CA TRP A 358 26.40 -12.09 -19.46
C TRP A 358 26.70 -12.59 -20.88
N GLU A 359 26.04 -13.66 -21.35
CA GLU A 359 26.21 -14.20 -22.69
C GLU A 359 25.87 -13.17 -23.78
N LYS A 360 24.74 -12.43 -23.62
CA LYS A 360 24.34 -11.33 -24.51
C LYS A 360 25.38 -10.21 -24.52
N ALA A 361 25.85 -9.79 -23.34
CA ALA A 361 26.87 -8.74 -23.23
C ALA A 361 28.21 -9.17 -23.90
N MET A 362 28.61 -10.44 -23.73
CA MET A 362 29.81 -10.95 -24.35
C MET A 362 29.69 -11.04 -25.88
N LYS A 363 28.51 -11.39 -26.40
CA LYS A 363 28.23 -11.39 -27.83
C LYS A 363 28.37 -9.99 -28.44
N LEU A 364 27.70 -9.00 -27.84
CA LEU A 364 27.79 -7.59 -28.26
C LEU A 364 29.22 -7.06 -28.20
N LYS A 365 29.99 -7.43 -27.17
CA LYS A 365 31.39 -7.04 -27.04
C LYS A 365 32.27 -7.61 -28.16
N LYS A 366 32.06 -8.85 -28.57
CA LYS A 366 32.76 -9.48 -29.70
C LYS A 366 32.41 -8.80 -31.03
N GLU A 367 31.12 -8.51 -31.27
CA GLU A 367 30.66 -7.80 -32.46
C GLU A 367 31.26 -6.39 -32.54
N GLN A 368 31.43 -5.69 -31.43
CA GLN A 368 32.08 -4.37 -31.38
C GLN A 368 33.60 -4.43 -31.56
N GLN A 369 34.23 -5.53 -31.23
CA GLN A 369 35.68 -5.73 -31.40
C GLN A 369 36.05 -6.27 -32.79
N GLY A 370 35.08 -6.56 -33.66
CA GLY A 370 35.32 -7.02 -35.02
C GLY A 370 35.81 -8.47 -35.10
N GLU A 371 35.68 -9.24 -34.05
CA GLU A 371 35.93 -10.67 -34.00
C GLU A 371 34.67 -11.43 -34.41
N SER A 372 34.59 -11.85 -35.68
CA SER A 372 33.55 -12.75 -36.20
C SER A 372 33.96 -14.21 -36.01
#